data_dd55b95226279049469008834748159c
#
_entry.id   dd55b95226279049469008834748159c
#
_cell.length_a   1.000
_cell.length_b   1.000
_cell.length_c   1.000
_cell.angle_alpha   90.00
_cell.angle_beta   90.00
_cell.angle_gamma   90.00
#
_symmetry.space_group_name_H-M   'P 1'
#
loop_
_entity.id
_entity.type
_entity.pdbx_description
1 polymer ?
#
loop_
_entity_poly.entity_id
_entity_poly.type
_entity_poly.pdbx_seq_one_letter_code
_entity_poly.pdbx_strand_id
1 'polypeptide(L)'
;MFMNQVKGQSHAKVLGVTTKGKEKERPIALNTVELMRMASSGLGMGPHHAMQIAEKLYTQGYMSYPRTESTQYGENFDLKDVLRQQQNSSDWGQDVKDLLSKGINKPRKGHDAGDHPPITPMRAATRNELDGDSWKIYDYVRYNCIPIFSLFLKLKSKSYFSYLRFSPPRFWLNS
;
A
#
# COMPACT_ATOMS: atom_id res chain seq x y z
N MET A 1 -35.12 18.45 -0.41
CA MET A 1 -35.74 19.06 0.78
C MET A 1 -34.71 19.73 1.70
N PHE A 2 -33.53 19.14 1.96
CA PHE A 2 -32.51 19.70 2.86
C PHE A 2 -31.82 20.99 2.33
N MET A 3 -31.58 21.12 1.05
CA MET A 3 -30.90 22.30 0.46
C MET A 3 -31.63 23.61 0.69
N ASN A 4 -32.98 23.59 0.80
CA ASN A 4 -33.73 24.82 1.04
C ASN A 4 -33.66 25.30 2.51
N GLN A 5 -33.32 24.41 3.45
CA GLN A 5 -33.19 24.75 4.87
C GLN A 5 -31.85 25.40 5.23
N VAL A 6 -30.82 25.19 4.40
CA VAL A 6 -29.45 25.73 4.61
C VAL A 6 -29.14 26.92 3.71
N LYS A 7 -30.01 27.23 2.76
CA LYS A 7 -29.83 28.35 1.82
C LYS A 7 -29.92 29.68 2.59
N GLY A 8 -28.83 30.44 2.59
CA GLY A 8 -28.75 31.73 3.30
C GLY A 8 -28.15 31.67 4.71
N GLN A 9 -27.76 30.50 5.19
CA GLN A 9 -27.05 30.37 6.48
C GLN A 9 -25.54 30.49 6.26
N SER A 10 -24.90 31.41 6.99
CA SER A 10 -23.44 31.61 6.94
C SER A 10 -22.66 30.75 7.92
N HIS A 11 -23.32 30.09 8.86
CA HIS A 11 -22.67 29.30 9.92
C HIS A 11 -23.41 27.99 10.15
N ALA A 12 -22.65 26.93 10.44
CA ALA A 12 -23.16 25.65 10.90
C ALA A 12 -22.54 25.32 12.27
N LYS A 13 -23.38 24.88 13.23
CA LYS A 13 -22.93 24.44 14.56
C LYS A 13 -22.82 22.91 14.56
N VAL A 14 -21.64 22.41 14.90
CA VAL A 14 -21.45 20.97 15.15
C VAL A 14 -22.06 20.62 16.50
N LEU A 15 -23.12 19.81 16.51
CA LEU A 15 -23.83 19.41 17.73
C LEU A 15 -23.19 18.20 18.42
N GLY A 16 -22.39 17.44 17.72
CA GLY A 16 -21.68 16.30 18.28
C GLY A 16 -20.73 15.65 17.27
N VAL A 17 -19.67 15.05 17.78
CA VAL A 17 -18.73 14.23 17.00
C VAL A 17 -18.66 12.86 17.65
N THR A 18 -19.04 11.82 16.91
CA THR A 18 -18.91 10.44 17.35
C THR A 18 -17.76 9.78 16.60
N THR A 19 -16.73 9.38 17.33
CA THR A 19 -15.60 8.64 16.76
C THR A 19 -15.82 7.15 16.98
N LYS A 20 -16.02 6.41 15.89
CA LYS A 20 -16.05 4.94 15.93
C LYS A 20 -14.69 4.43 15.46
N GLY A 21 -13.99 3.69 16.31
CA GLY A 21 -12.81 2.93 15.90
C GLY A 21 -13.23 1.86 14.89
N LYS A 22 -12.65 1.87 13.71
CA LYS A 22 -12.86 0.82 12.71
C LYS A 22 -11.55 0.05 12.58
N GLU A 23 -11.55 -1.18 13.04
CA GLU A 23 -10.43 -2.07 12.80
C GLU A 23 -10.48 -2.54 11.34
N LYS A 24 -9.40 -2.33 10.62
CA LYS A 24 -9.24 -2.85 9.27
C LYS A 24 -8.37 -4.10 9.35
N GLU A 25 -8.88 -5.20 8.82
CA GLU A 25 -8.08 -6.41 8.70
C GLU A 25 -6.81 -6.16 7.88
N ARG A 26 -5.73 -6.88 8.23
CA ARG A 26 -4.49 -6.83 7.45
C ARG A 26 -4.76 -7.34 6.03
N PRO A 27 -4.16 -6.69 5.01
CA PRO A 27 -4.27 -7.17 3.64
C PRO A 27 -3.65 -8.57 3.50
N ILE A 28 -4.08 -9.32 2.51
CA ILE A 28 -3.39 -10.52 2.03
C ILE A 28 -2.13 -10.11 1.25
N ALA A 29 -1.22 -11.04 1.05
CA ALA A 29 -0.04 -10.77 0.22
C ALA A 29 -0.45 -10.47 -1.23
N LEU A 30 0.37 -9.67 -1.91
CA LEU A 30 0.02 -9.06 -3.19
C LEU A 30 0.24 -10.03 -4.36
N ASN A 31 -0.78 -10.20 -5.18
CA ASN A 31 -0.70 -10.90 -6.47
C ASN A 31 -0.85 -9.95 -7.66
N THR A 32 -0.75 -10.48 -8.87
CA THR A 32 -0.87 -9.70 -10.12
C THR A 32 -2.20 -8.96 -10.24
N VAL A 33 -3.31 -9.62 -9.94
CA VAL A 33 -4.66 -9.06 -10.07
C VAL A 33 -4.83 -7.84 -9.16
N GLU A 34 -4.41 -7.95 -7.90
CA GLU A 34 -4.49 -6.84 -6.94
C GLU A 34 -3.54 -5.70 -7.30
N LEU A 35 -2.32 -6.00 -7.80
CA LEU A 35 -1.41 -4.97 -8.29
C LEU A 35 -2.04 -4.19 -9.45
N MET A 36 -2.62 -4.88 -10.45
CA MET A 36 -3.28 -4.23 -11.59
C MET A 36 -4.51 -3.42 -11.19
N ARG A 37 -5.31 -3.96 -10.28
CA ARG A 37 -6.49 -3.27 -9.74
C ARG A 37 -6.11 -1.96 -9.06
N MET A 38 -5.07 -1.98 -8.24
CA MET A 38 -4.59 -0.78 -7.55
C MET A 38 -3.88 0.20 -8.49
N ALA A 39 -3.11 -0.29 -9.45
CA ALA A 39 -2.51 0.56 -10.46
C ALA A 39 -3.58 1.35 -11.24
N SER A 40 -4.66 0.69 -11.62
CA SER A 40 -5.76 1.34 -12.34
C SER A 40 -6.57 2.29 -11.45
N SER A 41 -7.03 1.83 -10.29
CA SER A 41 -7.95 2.60 -9.44
C SER A 41 -7.28 3.64 -8.55
N GLY A 42 -6.05 3.37 -8.11
CA GLY A 42 -5.34 4.19 -7.14
C GLY A 42 -4.21 5.05 -7.71
N LEU A 43 -3.54 4.56 -8.76
CA LEU A 43 -2.39 5.24 -9.34
C LEU A 43 -2.70 5.85 -10.72
N GLY A 44 -3.89 5.62 -11.27
CA GLY A 44 -4.31 6.14 -12.59
C GLY A 44 -3.51 5.56 -13.75
N MET A 45 -2.98 4.34 -13.62
CA MET A 45 -2.18 3.67 -14.64
C MET A 45 -2.98 2.57 -15.33
N GLY A 46 -2.90 2.52 -16.67
CA GLY A 46 -3.46 1.39 -17.43
C GLY A 46 -2.77 0.07 -17.07
N PRO A 47 -3.48 -1.08 -17.08
CA PRO A 47 -2.90 -2.38 -16.67
C PRO A 47 -1.65 -2.77 -17.46
N HIS A 48 -1.62 -2.54 -18.76
CA HIS A 48 -0.48 -2.85 -19.59
C HIS A 48 0.77 -2.04 -19.20
N HIS A 49 0.61 -0.73 -19.01
CA HIS A 49 1.71 0.15 -18.57
C HIS A 49 2.22 -0.24 -17.17
N ALA A 50 1.32 -0.50 -16.24
CA ALA A 50 1.68 -0.94 -14.90
C ALA A 50 2.46 -2.27 -14.92
N MET A 51 2.07 -3.22 -15.77
CA MET A 51 2.79 -4.50 -15.91
C MET A 51 4.18 -4.31 -16.51
N GLN A 52 4.33 -3.46 -17.53
CA GLN A 52 5.66 -3.16 -18.07
C GLN A 52 6.60 -2.57 -17.02
N ILE A 53 6.08 -1.66 -16.18
CA ILE A 53 6.86 -1.09 -15.07
C ILE A 53 7.22 -2.18 -14.05
N ALA A 54 6.26 -3.02 -13.68
CA ALA A 54 6.50 -4.10 -12.72
C ALA A 54 7.57 -5.08 -13.23
N GLU A 55 7.53 -5.46 -14.49
CA GLU A 55 8.54 -6.30 -15.14
C GLU A 55 9.92 -5.62 -15.19
N LYS A 56 9.97 -4.31 -15.48
CA LYS A 56 11.19 -3.51 -15.40
C LYS A 56 11.77 -3.52 -13.98
N LEU A 57 10.94 -3.29 -12.96
CA LEU A 57 11.37 -3.32 -11.55
C LEU A 57 11.88 -4.72 -11.13
N TYR A 58 11.25 -5.77 -11.63
CA TYR A 58 11.72 -7.14 -11.42
C TYR A 58 13.09 -7.37 -12.06
N THR A 59 13.28 -7.03 -13.34
CA THR A 59 14.57 -7.21 -14.02
C THR A 59 15.70 -6.38 -13.41
N GLN A 60 15.37 -5.27 -12.76
CA GLN A 60 16.31 -4.43 -12.01
C GLN A 60 16.54 -4.90 -10.56
N GLY A 61 15.86 -5.96 -10.10
CA GLY A 61 16.01 -6.53 -8.77
C GLY A 61 15.33 -5.75 -7.64
N TYR A 62 14.40 -4.83 -7.95
CA TYR A 62 13.66 -4.09 -6.92
C TYR A 62 12.48 -4.85 -6.34
N MET A 63 11.91 -5.78 -7.10
CA MET A 63 10.77 -6.59 -6.65
C MET A 63 10.86 -8.02 -7.19
N SER A 64 10.11 -8.93 -6.58
CA SER A 64 9.96 -10.32 -7.07
C SER A 64 9.15 -10.35 -8.38
N TYR A 65 9.10 -11.52 -9.00
CA TYR A 65 8.40 -11.72 -10.26
C TYR A 65 6.91 -11.29 -10.16
N PRO A 66 6.45 -10.38 -11.05
CA PRO A 66 5.14 -9.75 -10.87
C PRO A 66 3.96 -10.56 -11.41
N ARG A 67 4.21 -11.68 -12.09
CA ARG A 67 3.14 -12.56 -12.60
C ARG A 67 2.99 -13.74 -11.66
N THR A 68 2.10 -13.61 -10.71
CA THR A 68 1.77 -14.65 -9.73
C THR A 68 0.31 -14.57 -9.31
N GLU A 69 -0.31 -15.72 -9.08
CA GLU A 69 -1.65 -15.80 -8.49
C GLU A 69 -1.58 -15.99 -6.98
N SER A 70 -0.41 -16.31 -6.43
CA SER A 70 -0.23 -16.58 -5.00
C SER A 70 -0.45 -15.34 -4.15
N THR A 71 -1.20 -15.50 -3.07
CA THR A 71 -1.46 -14.51 -2.02
C THR A 71 -1.01 -15.01 -0.64
N GLN A 72 -0.26 -16.12 -0.61
CA GLN A 72 0.35 -16.72 0.58
C GLN A 72 1.82 -17.00 0.29
N TYR A 73 2.68 -16.72 1.27
CA TYR A 73 4.08 -17.12 1.22
C TYR A 73 4.25 -18.58 1.60
N GLY A 74 5.06 -19.31 0.84
CA GLY A 74 5.45 -20.67 1.18
C GLY A 74 6.14 -20.75 2.55
N GLU A 75 6.15 -21.95 3.16
CA GLU A 75 6.71 -22.15 4.50
C GLU A 75 8.20 -21.81 4.59
N ASN A 76 8.94 -22.05 3.51
CA ASN A 76 10.39 -21.83 3.40
C ASN A 76 10.77 -20.41 2.94
N PHE A 77 9.79 -19.52 2.74
CA PHE A 77 10.08 -18.16 2.30
C PHE A 77 10.65 -17.31 3.46
N ASP A 78 11.86 -16.78 3.29
CA ASP A 78 12.52 -15.98 4.33
C ASP A 78 12.00 -14.56 4.38
N LEU A 79 10.92 -14.37 5.15
CA LEU A 79 10.32 -13.05 5.40
C LEU A 79 11.26 -12.10 6.14
N LYS A 80 12.20 -12.64 6.96
CA LYS A 80 13.16 -11.83 7.67
C LYS A 80 14.19 -11.22 6.73
N ASP A 81 14.59 -11.97 5.72
CA ASP A 81 15.53 -11.47 4.72
C ASP A 81 14.92 -10.31 3.92
N VAL A 82 13.67 -10.44 3.49
CA VAL A 82 12.94 -9.34 2.84
C VAL A 82 12.97 -8.06 3.68
N LEU A 83 12.72 -8.17 4.98
CA LEU A 83 12.78 -7.01 5.89
C LEU A 83 14.20 -6.48 6.07
N ARG A 84 15.21 -7.35 6.18
CA ARG A 84 16.62 -6.92 6.28
C ARG A 84 17.03 -6.09 5.07
N GLN A 85 16.58 -6.45 3.89
CA GLN A 85 16.87 -5.70 2.67
C GLN A 85 16.22 -4.31 2.64
N GLN A 86 15.17 -4.09 3.43
CA GLN A 86 14.46 -2.82 3.55
C GLN A 86 14.95 -1.94 4.72
N GLN A 87 15.78 -2.45 5.61
CA GLN A 87 16.17 -1.75 6.85
C GLN A 87 17.08 -0.53 6.63
N ASN A 88 17.70 -0.40 5.47
CA ASN A 88 18.60 0.70 5.13
C ASN A 88 17.88 1.90 4.51
N SER A 89 16.56 1.84 4.33
CA SER A 89 15.79 2.97 3.84
C SER A 89 15.79 4.14 4.83
N SER A 90 15.97 5.37 4.32
CA SER A 90 15.81 6.59 5.10
C SER A 90 14.38 6.82 5.58
N ASP A 91 13.39 6.36 4.81
CA ASP A 91 11.99 6.69 4.98
C ASP A 91 11.25 5.70 5.91
N TRP A 92 11.60 4.40 5.84
CA TRP A 92 10.90 3.34 6.60
C TRP A 92 11.85 2.37 7.31
N GLY A 93 13.16 2.57 7.21
CA GLY A 93 14.15 1.66 7.79
C GLY A 93 14.03 1.51 9.31
N GLN A 94 13.63 2.56 10.02
CA GLN A 94 13.41 2.49 11.46
C GLN A 94 12.20 1.60 11.80
N ASP A 95 11.09 1.74 11.06
CA ASP A 95 9.91 0.89 11.25
C ASP A 95 10.23 -0.58 11.00
N VAL A 96 11.07 -0.85 10.00
CA VAL A 96 11.54 -2.21 9.69
C VAL A 96 12.42 -2.78 10.80
N LYS A 97 13.36 -1.99 11.35
CA LYS A 97 14.19 -2.40 12.51
C LYS A 97 13.32 -2.74 13.71
N ASP A 98 12.31 -1.93 13.97
CA ASP A 98 11.35 -2.16 15.04
C ASP A 98 10.56 -3.46 14.83
N LEU A 99 10.17 -3.76 13.58
CA LEU A 99 9.51 -5.03 13.24
C LEU A 99 10.43 -6.23 13.46
N LEU A 100 11.68 -6.14 13.03
CA LEU A 100 12.66 -7.21 13.22
C LEU A 100 12.93 -7.49 14.70
N SER A 101 12.92 -6.46 15.55
CA SER A 101 13.16 -6.59 17.00
C SER A 101 11.95 -7.13 17.77
N LYS A 102 10.73 -6.71 17.40
CA LYS A 102 9.48 -7.09 18.08
C LYS A 102 8.91 -8.44 17.64
N GLY A 103 9.45 -9.00 16.56
CA GLY A 103 8.98 -10.22 15.94
C GLY A 103 8.04 -9.97 14.76
N ILE A 104 8.04 -10.94 13.84
CA ILE A 104 7.28 -10.89 12.59
C ILE A 104 6.07 -11.78 12.72
N ASN A 105 4.90 -11.26 12.41
CA ASN A 105 3.70 -12.08 12.24
C ASN A 105 3.72 -12.73 10.87
N LYS A 106 3.26 -13.99 10.82
CA LYS A 106 2.92 -14.58 9.54
C LYS A 106 1.80 -13.78 8.86
N PRO A 107 1.85 -13.60 7.55
CA PRO A 107 0.78 -12.98 6.79
C PRO A 107 -0.55 -13.71 7.02
N ARG A 108 -1.65 -13.00 6.80
CA ARG A 108 -2.98 -13.62 6.83
C ARG A 108 -3.04 -14.78 5.82
N LYS A 109 -3.81 -15.80 6.16
CA LYS A 109 -4.06 -16.95 5.28
C LYS A 109 -4.53 -16.46 3.89
N GLY A 110 -3.77 -16.80 2.87
CA GLY A 110 -4.07 -16.55 1.46
C GLY A 110 -4.20 -17.87 0.71
N HIS A 111 -3.91 -17.86 -0.57
CA HIS A 111 -3.84 -19.00 -1.46
C HIS A 111 -2.42 -19.08 -2.04
N ASP A 112 -1.82 -20.27 -1.97
CA ASP A 112 -0.57 -20.58 -2.66
C ASP A 112 -0.94 -21.32 -3.95
N ALA A 113 -0.71 -20.68 -5.08
CA ALA A 113 -1.00 -21.26 -6.39
C ALA A 113 0.09 -22.22 -6.87
N GLY A 114 1.20 -22.33 -6.14
CA GLY A 114 2.35 -23.18 -6.50
C GLY A 114 3.16 -22.65 -7.68
N ASP A 115 2.92 -21.40 -8.12
CA ASP A 115 3.64 -20.76 -9.22
C ASP A 115 4.87 -19.98 -8.70
N HIS A 116 4.66 -18.76 -8.27
CA HIS A 116 5.66 -17.86 -7.71
C HIS A 116 5.20 -17.32 -6.35
N PRO A 117 6.11 -16.86 -5.48
CA PRO A 117 5.72 -16.19 -4.26
C PRO A 117 4.96 -14.88 -4.58
N PRO A 118 4.18 -14.35 -3.62
CA PRO A 118 3.56 -13.05 -3.76
C PRO A 118 4.55 -11.95 -4.13
N ILE A 119 4.04 -10.89 -4.77
CA ILE A 119 4.84 -9.75 -5.19
C ILE A 119 5.42 -9.05 -3.96
N THR A 120 6.74 -8.96 -3.89
CA THR A 120 7.50 -8.60 -2.71
C THR A 120 8.62 -7.63 -3.08
N PRO A 121 8.90 -6.57 -2.28
CA PRO A 121 10.06 -5.70 -2.52
C PRO A 121 11.34 -6.46 -2.16
N MET A 122 12.29 -6.53 -3.08
CA MET A 122 13.52 -7.31 -2.92
C MET A 122 14.71 -6.48 -2.43
N ARG A 123 14.70 -5.17 -2.63
CA ARG A 123 15.70 -4.24 -2.07
C ARG A 123 15.07 -2.88 -1.80
N ALA A 124 15.68 -2.10 -0.90
CA ALA A 124 15.26 -0.72 -0.71
C ALA A 124 15.60 0.12 -1.93
N ALA A 125 14.71 1.03 -2.28
CA ALA A 125 14.90 2.04 -3.32
C ALA A 125 14.60 3.43 -2.78
N THR A 126 15.17 4.43 -3.40
CA THR A 126 14.89 5.84 -3.14
C THR A 126 14.12 6.47 -4.31
N ARG A 127 13.48 7.61 -4.03
CA ARG A 127 12.77 8.38 -5.08
C ARG A 127 13.68 8.88 -6.20
N ASN A 128 14.99 8.96 -5.94
CA ASN A 128 15.97 9.43 -6.93
C ASN A 128 16.44 8.30 -7.87
N GLU A 129 16.26 7.04 -7.44
CA GLU A 129 16.66 5.86 -8.24
C GLU A 129 15.59 5.42 -9.22
N LEU A 130 14.32 5.75 -8.95
CA LEU A 130 13.18 5.32 -9.76
C LEU A 130 12.45 6.53 -10.35
N ASP A 131 12.04 6.43 -11.62
CA ASP A 131 11.15 7.42 -12.23
C ASP A 131 9.78 7.47 -11.52
N GLY A 132 9.00 8.53 -11.81
CA GLY A 132 7.77 8.81 -11.08
C GLY A 132 6.77 7.66 -11.04
N ASP A 133 6.58 6.95 -12.13
CA ASP A 133 5.62 5.84 -12.21
C ASP A 133 6.22 4.54 -11.66
N SER A 134 7.50 4.29 -11.89
CA SER A 134 8.22 3.17 -11.26
C SER A 134 8.25 3.31 -9.74
N TRP A 135 8.46 4.53 -9.24
CA TRP A 135 8.38 4.80 -7.81
C TRP A 135 6.99 4.51 -7.24
N LYS A 136 5.92 4.94 -7.92
CA LYS A 136 4.54 4.70 -7.44
C LYS A 136 4.23 3.20 -7.32
N ILE A 137 4.60 2.40 -8.30
CA ILE A 137 4.43 0.94 -8.26
C ILE A 137 5.27 0.32 -7.15
N TYR A 138 6.57 0.67 -7.07
CA TYR A 138 7.46 0.16 -6.04
C TYR A 138 6.97 0.53 -4.63
N ASP A 139 6.63 1.79 -4.39
CA ASP A 139 6.16 2.28 -3.10
C ASP A 139 4.86 1.58 -2.66
N TYR A 140 3.94 1.31 -3.61
CA TYR A 140 2.75 0.53 -3.33
C TYR A 140 3.08 -0.92 -2.93
N VAL A 141 3.97 -1.59 -3.67
CA VAL A 141 4.40 -2.97 -3.35
C VAL A 141 5.04 -3.03 -1.97
N ARG A 142 5.98 -2.15 -1.69
CA ARG A 142 6.64 -2.02 -0.38
C ARG A 142 5.63 -1.77 0.75
N TYR A 143 4.71 -0.84 0.51
CA TYR A 143 3.70 -0.49 1.50
C TYR A 143 2.69 -1.63 1.75
N ASN A 144 2.33 -2.38 0.75
CA ASN A 144 1.48 -3.55 0.96
C ASN A 144 2.23 -4.63 1.75
N CYS A 145 3.51 -4.86 1.46
CA CYS A 145 4.30 -5.93 2.04
C CYS A 145 4.70 -5.68 3.51
N ILE A 146 5.32 -4.53 3.83
CA ILE A 146 5.89 -4.29 5.17
C ILE A 146 4.85 -4.37 6.29
N PRO A 147 3.67 -3.73 6.18
CA PRO A 147 2.65 -3.81 7.22
C PRO A 147 2.02 -5.18 7.42
N ILE A 148 2.04 -6.06 6.41
CA ILE A 148 1.52 -7.43 6.54
C ILE A 148 2.25 -8.17 7.66
N PHE A 149 3.53 -7.87 7.87
CA PHE A 149 4.37 -8.52 8.87
C PHE A 149 4.27 -7.89 10.27
N SER A 150 3.58 -6.75 10.42
CA SER A 150 3.47 -6.07 11.70
C SER A 150 2.52 -6.76 12.66
N LEU A 151 2.97 -6.94 13.93
CA LEU A 151 2.12 -7.38 15.04
C LEU A 151 1.06 -6.34 15.41
N PHE A 152 1.35 -5.04 15.19
CA PHE A 152 0.54 -3.92 15.63
C PHE A 152 0.15 -3.02 14.47
N LEU A 153 -0.66 -3.53 13.54
CA LEU A 153 -1.33 -2.67 12.58
C LEU A 153 -2.47 -1.87 13.25
N LYS A 154 -2.12 -0.98 14.16
CA LYS A 154 -2.86 0.27 14.23
C LYS A 154 -2.40 1.11 13.04
N LEU A 155 -2.98 0.85 11.88
CA LEU A 155 -2.90 1.80 10.78
C LEU A 155 -3.34 3.15 11.36
N LYS A 156 -2.38 4.05 11.57
CA LYS A 156 -2.68 5.46 11.74
C LYS A 156 -3.26 5.90 10.39
N SER A 157 -4.59 5.75 10.25
CA SER A 157 -5.31 5.98 9.01
C SER A 157 -5.19 7.43 8.48
N LYS A 158 -4.53 8.31 9.23
CA LYS A 158 -4.30 9.70 8.85
C LYS A 158 -3.23 9.92 7.78
N SER A 159 -2.22 9.05 7.64
CA SER A 159 -1.13 9.26 6.65
C SER A 159 -1.48 8.77 5.26
N TYR A 160 -2.35 7.77 5.14
CA TYR A 160 -2.61 7.10 3.87
C TYR A 160 -3.68 7.75 3.02
N PHE A 161 -4.68 8.35 3.65
CA PHE A 161 -5.65 9.17 2.92
C PHE A 161 -5.04 10.45 2.35
N SER A 162 -3.87 10.89 2.83
CA SER A 162 -3.21 12.05 2.24
C SER A 162 -2.47 11.76 0.93
N TYR A 163 -2.12 10.49 0.64
CA TYR A 163 -1.57 10.09 -0.66
C TYR A 163 -2.64 9.65 -1.65
N LEU A 164 -3.80 9.20 -1.18
CA LEU A 164 -5.02 9.02 -1.95
C LEU A 164 -5.91 10.26 -1.80
N ARG A 165 -5.35 11.46 -1.82
CA ARG A 165 -6.14 12.65 -2.06
C ARG A 165 -6.72 12.54 -3.47
N PHE A 166 -7.92 11.97 -3.54
CA PHE A 166 -8.88 12.50 -4.47
C PHE A 166 -9.00 13.97 -4.13
N SER A 167 -8.38 14.85 -4.91
CA SER A 167 -8.81 16.23 -4.95
C SER A 167 -10.28 16.14 -5.35
N PRO A 168 -11.23 16.56 -4.49
CA PRO A 168 -12.59 16.72 -4.96
C PRO A 168 -12.48 17.69 -6.14
N PRO A 169 -13.24 17.49 -7.21
CA PRO A 169 -13.25 18.42 -8.32
C PRO A 169 -13.47 19.82 -7.74
N ARG A 170 -12.74 20.81 -8.19
CA ARG A 170 -12.73 22.21 -7.69
C ARG A 170 -14.10 22.93 -7.76
N PHE A 171 -15.18 22.19 -7.96
CA PHE A 171 -16.54 22.70 -8.06
C PHE A 171 -17.26 22.90 -6.71
N TRP A 172 -16.66 22.53 -5.57
CA TRP A 172 -17.30 22.62 -4.26
C TRP A 172 -16.68 23.64 -3.29
N LEU A 173 -15.78 24.51 -3.77
CA LEU A 173 -15.13 25.54 -2.93
C LEU A 173 -15.43 26.97 -3.37
N ASN A 174 -16.39 27.20 -4.28
CA ASN A 174 -16.89 28.52 -4.61
C ASN A 174 -18.41 28.47 -4.69
N SER A 175 -19.05 28.53 -3.57
CA SER A 175 -20.38 29.17 -3.35
C SER A 175 -20.69 29.15 -1.85
#